data_f9db5ca11daed14d7f3a12c0840a1ece
#
_entry.id   f9db5ca11daed14d7f3a12c0840a1ece
#
_cell.length_a   1.000
_cell.length_b   1.000
_cell.length_c   1.000
_cell.angle_alpha   90.00
_cell.angle_beta   90.00
_cell.angle_gamma   90.00
#
_symmetry.space_group_name_H-M   'P 1'
#
loop_
_entity.id
_entity.type
_entity.pdbx_description
1 polymer ?
#
loop_
_entity_poly.entity_id
_entity_poly.type
_entity_poly.pdbx_seq_one_letter_code
_entity_poly.pdbx_strand_id
1 'polypeptide(L)'
;FLTAAEFQHMTKAAEHLQIAQPALSQAIRRLETELGVPLFERKSRSIELNEAGRLLQKRLLPILSALDRIPEEIKEGQYQTTHTIHLKLLAASSLITNRIIAYRALRPDVNFQLYQSDSHTDYDLCVSAKRTDWAAEEFSDYMVMLEEDLYLAVPSHSPYGDKDSICLADTRDSGYICLAGSRPIRKICNSYFSEAGFTPRIIFESDTTESVRNLIAAGLGIGFWPQYSWGPLTSEWGPLSSRSSVKLLPIKDQVCRRQIVLMCSPHGRENPIVMDFCNFLIQNSRWL
;
A
#
# COMPACT_ATOMS: atom_id res chain seq x y z
N PHE A 1 25.76 -3.63 -2.83
CA PHE A 1 25.19 -2.44 -2.21
C PHE A 1 23.84 -2.73 -1.59
N LEU A 2 22.84 -3.22 -2.33
CA LEU A 2 21.47 -3.45 -1.84
C LEU A 2 21.43 -4.39 -0.64
N THR A 3 22.15 -5.49 -0.67
CA THR A 3 22.27 -6.43 0.47
C THR A 3 22.86 -5.75 1.71
N ALA A 4 23.88 -4.90 1.52
CA ALA A 4 24.45 -4.13 2.63
C ALA A 4 23.46 -3.11 3.20
N ALA A 5 22.62 -2.53 2.35
CA ALA A 5 21.54 -1.61 2.75
C ALA A 5 20.42 -2.32 3.51
N GLU A 6 20.06 -3.54 3.11
CA GLU A 6 19.03 -4.36 3.75
C GLU A 6 19.45 -4.83 5.15
N PHE A 7 20.63 -5.43 5.26
CA PHE A 7 21.11 -5.96 6.53
C PHE A 7 21.63 -4.88 7.49
N GLN A 8 21.95 -3.68 7.01
CA GLN A 8 22.56 -2.59 7.76
C GLN A 8 23.79 -3.04 8.60
N HIS A 9 24.42 -4.13 8.16
CA HIS A 9 25.54 -4.78 8.85
C HIS A 9 26.46 -5.49 7.86
N MET A 10 27.68 -4.99 7.68
CA MET A 10 28.61 -5.46 6.66
C MET A 10 28.95 -6.96 6.74
N THR A 11 29.12 -7.49 7.97
CA THR A 11 29.45 -8.91 8.14
C THR A 11 28.27 -9.80 7.74
N LYS A 12 27.05 -9.50 8.21
CA LYS A 12 25.85 -10.27 7.87
C LYS A 12 25.53 -10.21 6.36
N ALA A 13 25.70 -9.04 5.76
CA ALA A 13 25.52 -8.87 4.32
C ALA A 13 26.55 -9.68 3.51
N ALA A 14 27.81 -9.72 3.96
CA ALA A 14 28.87 -10.50 3.33
C ALA A 14 28.62 -12.01 3.46
N GLU A 15 28.19 -12.47 4.63
CA GLU A 15 27.77 -13.86 4.88
C GLU A 15 26.61 -14.26 3.96
N HIS A 16 25.59 -13.42 3.83
CA HIS A 16 24.46 -13.65 2.91
C HIS A 16 24.90 -13.76 1.45
N LEU A 17 25.84 -12.92 1.03
CA LEU A 17 26.43 -12.95 -0.31
C LEU A 17 27.48 -14.03 -0.51
N GLN A 18 27.83 -14.81 0.54
CA GLN A 18 28.87 -15.82 0.52
C GLN A 18 30.24 -15.29 0.09
N ILE A 19 30.58 -14.06 0.48
CA ILE A 19 31.87 -13.41 0.22
C ILE A 19 32.55 -12.96 1.52
N ALA A 20 33.87 -12.73 1.46
CA ALA A 20 34.59 -12.16 2.60
C ALA A 20 34.16 -10.71 2.87
N GLN A 21 33.93 -10.35 4.14
CA GLN A 21 33.55 -8.99 4.55
C GLN A 21 34.50 -7.89 4.00
N PRO A 22 35.84 -8.08 3.96
CA PRO A 22 36.71 -7.09 3.33
C PRO A 22 36.45 -6.86 1.86
N ALA A 23 36.06 -7.90 1.11
CA ALA A 23 35.73 -7.79 -0.31
C ALA A 23 34.45 -6.98 -0.51
N LEU A 24 33.40 -7.21 0.30
CA LEU A 24 32.19 -6.39 0.27
C LEU A 24 32.50 -4.94 0.60
N SER A 25 33.28 -4.67 1.66
CA SER A 25 33.67 -3.31 2.04
C SER A 25 34.47 -2.61 0.95
N GLN A 26 35.35 -3.32 0.25
CA GLN A 26 36.10 -2.76 -0.88
C GLN A 26 35.20 -2.45 -2.06
N ALA A 27 34.24 -3.33 -2.38
CA ALA A 27 33.28 -3.12 -3.46
C ALA A 27 32.39 -1.87 -3.18
N ILE A 28 31.92 -1.69 -1.94
CA ILE A 28 31.15 -0.52 -1.54
C ILE A 28 32.00 0.75 -1.68
N ARG A 29 33.23 0.75 -1.17
CA ARG A 29 34.14 1.91 -1.29
C ARG A 29 34.42 2.27 -2.74
N ARG A 30 34.59 1.27 -3.61
CA ARG A 30 34.81 1.49 -5.04
C ARG A 30 33.59 2.16 -5.66
N LEU A 31 32.38 1.68 -5.36
CA LEU A 31 31.12 2.29 -5.82
C LEU A 31 30.99 3.74 -5.34
N GLU A 32 31.27 4.02 -4.06
CA GLU A 32 31.27 5.37 -3.50
C GLU A 32 32.30 6.29 -4.19
N THR A 33 33.46 5.75 -4.51
CA THR A 33 34.51 6.49 -5.24
C THR A 33 34.09 6.81 -6.68
N GLU A 34 33.47 5.86 -7.37
CA GLU A 34 32.96 6.04 -8.75
C GLU A 34 31.82 7.06 -8.80
N LEU A 35 30.97 7.08 -7.77
CA LEU A 35 29.86 8.04 -7.65
C LEU A 35 30.31 9.41 -7.08
N GLY A 36 31.48 9.49 -6.48
CA GLY A 36 32.03 10.69 -5.86
C GLY A 36 31.34 11.08 -4.55
N VAL A 37 30.48 10.22 -3.98
CA VAL A 37 29.72 10.49 -2.75
C VAL A 37 29.65 9.23 -1.88
N PRO A 38 29.71 9.35 -0.54
CA PRO A 38 29.42 8.24 0.36
C PRO A 38 27.95 7.86 0.27
N LEU A 39 27.66 6.58 0.46
CA LEU A 39 26.30 6.01 0.44
C LEU A 39 25.84 5.57 1.83
N PHE A 40 26.80 5.31 2.73
CA PHE A 40 26.55 4.85 4.09
C PHE A 40 27.11 5.78 5.13
N GLU A 41 26.39 5.91 6.23
CA GLU A 41 26.89 6.47 7.50
C GLU A 41 27.30 5.34 8.43
N ARG A 42 28.46 5.49 9.08
CA ARG A 42 28.94 4.51 10.06
C ARG A 42 28.41 4.87 11.44
N LYS A 43 27.74 3.92 12.06
CA LYS A 43 27.43 3.92 13.50
C LYS A 43 28.35 2.90 14.21
N SER A 44 28.43 2.96 15.53
CA SER A 44 29.39 2.18 16.32
C SER A 44 29.43 0.68 15.99
N ARG A 45 28.29 0.09 15.59
CA ARG A 45 28.17 -1.35 15.29
C ARG A 45 27.35 -1.66 14.02
N SER A 46 26.87 -0.66 13.30
CA SER A 46 26.01 -0.80 12.11
C SER A 46 26.39 0.24 11.06
N ILE A 47 25.83 0.06 9.88
CA ILE A 47 25.86 1.03 8.80
C ILE A 47 24.41 1.40 8.48
N GLU A 48 24.15 2.65 8.13
CA GLU A 48 22.86 3.11 7.68
C GLU A 48 23.01 3.85 6.35
N LEU A 49 22.01 3.76 5.48
CA LEU A 49 22.00 4.56 4.27
C LEU A 49 21.88 6.05 4.62
N ASN A 50 22.75 6.86 4.04
CA ASN A 50 22.56 8.31 4.01
C ASN A 50 21.55 8.70 2.91
N GLU A 51 21.35 9.99 2.67
CA GLU A 51 20.40 10.48 1.66
C GLU A 51 20.77 10.02 0.24
N ALA A 52 22.05 10.07 -0.14
CA ALA A 52 22.52 9.59 -1.44
C ALA A 52 22.32 8.07 -1.58
N GLY A 53 22.57 7.29 -0.51
CA GLY A 53 22.35 5.86 -0.48
C GLY A 53 20.88 5.50 -0.64
N ARG A 54 19.98 6.22 0.03
CA ARG A 54 18.51 6.03 -0.13
C ARG A 54 18.05 6.37 -1.54
N LEU A 55 18.58 7.43 -2.14
CA LEU A 55 18.29 7.80 -3.51
C LEU A 55 18.77 6.72 -4.49
N LEU A 56 20.00 6.23 -4.33
CA LEU A 56 20.53 5.15 -5.16
C LEU A 56 19.69 3.87 -5.02
N GLN A 57 19.33 3.46 -3.81
CA GLN A 57 18.48 2.32 -3.55
C GLN A 57 17.14 2.44 -4.27
N LYS A 58 16.47 3.59 -4.12
CA LYS A 58 15.17 3.87 -4.77
C LYS A 58 15.24 3.78 -6.29
N ARG A 59 16.36 4.19 -6.91
CA ARG A 59 16.55 4.16 -8.36
C ARG A 59 17.02 2.81 -8.88
N LEU A 60 17.82 2.08 -8.11
CA LEU A 60 18.46 0.84 -8.54
C LEU A 60 17.51 -0.37 -8.44
N LEU A 61 16.68 -0.43 -7.40
CA LEU A 61 15.77 -1.56 -7.19
C LEU A 61 14.86 -1.85 -8.40
N PRO A 62 14.16 -0.87 -9.01
CA PRO A 62 13.31 -1.13 -10.16
C PRO A 62 14.09 -1.63 -11.38
N ILE A 63 15.34 -1.15 -11.56
CA ILE A 63 16.18 -1.53 -12.69
C ILE A 63 16.63 -2.99 -12.57
N LEU A 64 17.06 -3.41 -11.38
CA LEU A 64 17.47 -4.79 -11.13
C LEU A 64 16.27 -5.74 -11.22
N SER A 65 15.13 -5.37 -10.67
CA SER A 65 13.90 -6.16 -10.81
C SER A 65 13.51 -6.37 -12.28
N ALA A 66 13.61 -5.31 -13.11
CA ALA A 66 13.37 -5.44 -14.55
C ALA A 66 14.37 -6.39 -15.23
N LEU A 67 15.65 -6.35 -14.81
CA LEU A 67 16.68 -7.24 -15.35
C LEU A 67 16.41 -8.71 -14.98
N ASP A 68 15.99 -8.98 -13.74
CA ASP A 68 15.67 -10.32 -13.25
C ASP A 68 14.49 -10.96 -14.00
N ARG A 69 13.59 -10.16 -14.59
CA ARG A 69 12.43 -10.63 -15.38
C ARG A 69 12.77 -11.02 -16.82
N ILE A 70 13.87 -10.54 -17.38
CA ILE A 70 14.25 -10.82 -18.78
C ILE A 70 14.25 -12.32 -19.10
N PRO A 71 14.79 -13.24 -18.25
CA PRO A 71 14.76 -14.67 -18.55
C PRO A 71 13.34 -15.24 -18.62
N GLU A 72 12.39 -14.73 -17.86
CA GLU A 72 10.98 -15.14 -17.89
C GLU A 72 10.29 -14.60 -19.14
N GLU A 73 10.51 -13.35 -19.49
CA GLU A 73 9.99 -12.72 -20.71
C GLU A 73 10.48 -13.42 -21.99
N ILE A 74 11.76 -13.85 -22.01
CA ILE A 74 12.31 -14.64 -23.13
C ILE A 74 11.63 -16.01 -23.23
N LYS A 75 11.34 -16.66 -22.09
CA LYS A 75 10.65 -17.95 -22.05
C LYS A 75 9.19 -17.81 -22.48
N GLU A 76 8.49 -16.78 -22.00
CA GLU A 76 7.10 -16.48 -22.38
C GLU A 76 6.98 -16.15 -23.88
N GLY A 77 7.94 -15.48 -24.47
CA GLY A 77 7.99 -15.21 -25.92
C GLY A 77 8.13 -16.45 -26.81
N GLN A 78 8.50 -17.61 -26.26
CA GLN A 78 8.63 -18.87 -27.00
C GLN A 78 7.41 -19.81 -26.87
N TYR A 79 6.54 -19.63 -25.87
CA TYR A 79 5.36 -20.48 -25.65
C TYR A 79 4.11 -19.59 -25.51
N GLN A 80 3.13 -19.76 -26.42
CA GLN A 80 1.81 -19.13 -26.48
C GLN A 80 1.46 -18.24 -25.26
N THR A 81 1.68 -16.98 -25.45
CA THR A 81 1.13 -15.76 -24.83
C THR A 81 0.14 -15.95 -23.68
N THR A 82 0.61 -16.37 -22.52
CA THR A 82 -0.05 -16.01 -21.28
C THR A 82 0.61 -14.74 -20.75
N HIS A 83 -0.11 -13.64 -20.76
CA HIS A 83 0.41 -12.37 -20.29
C HIS A 83 0.18 -12.27 -18.77
N THR A 84 1.24 -12.18 -18.00
CA THR A 84 1.13 -12.03 -16.53
C THR A 84 1.30 -10.56 -16.15
N ILE A 85 0.33 -10.00 -15.43
CA ILE A 85 0.41 -8.67 -14.82
C ILE A 85 0.86 -8.81 -13.37
N HIS A 86 1.98 -8.20 -13.01
CA HIS A 86 2.47 -8.11 -11.64
C HIS A 86 1.84 -6.90 -10.96
N LEU A 87 0.91 -7.16 -10.04
CA LEU A 87 0.06 -6.15 -9.44
C LEU A 87 0.36 -5.97 -7.95
N LYS A 88 0.87 -4.79 -7.57
CA LYS A 88 1.09 -4.41 -6.17
C LYS A 88 -0.16 -3.73 -5.61
N LEU A 89 -0.75 -4.32 -4.57
CA LEU A 89 -1.99 -3.84 -3.94
C LEU A 89 -1.74 -3.27 -2.55
N LEU A 90 -1.56 -1.96 -2.45
CA LEU A 90 -1.42 -1.25 -1.19
C LEU A 90 -2.76 -0.68 -0.68
N ALA A 91 -3.75 -0.57 -1.56
CA ALA A 91 -5.09 -0.10 -1.26
C ALA A 91 -6.15 -0.86 -2.07
N ALA A 92 -7.40 -0.83 -1.62
CA ALA A 92 -8.59 -1.31 -2.32
C ALA A 92 -8.53 -2.79 -2.77
N SER A 93 -7.84 -3.66 -2.03
CA SER A 93 -7.58 -5.05 -2.43
C SER A 93 -8.86 -5.81 -2.82
N SER A 94 -9.93 -5.72 -2.02
CA SER A 94 -11.20 -6.40 -2.31
C SER A 94 -11.84 -5.89 -3.60
N LEU A 95 -11.86 -4.57 -3.81
CA LEU A 95 -12.39 -3.97 -5.02
C LEU A 95 -11.59 -4.42 -6.26
N ILE A 96 -10.26 -4.35 -6.18
CA ILE A 96 -9.39 -4.74 -7.29
C ILE A 96 -9.51 -6.23 -7.61
N THR A 97 -9.59 -7.09 -6.59
CA THR A 97 -9.79 -8.53 -6.81
C THR A 97 -11.10 -8.81 -7.56
N ASN A 98 -12.19 -8.14 -7.23
CA ASN A 98 -13.45 -8.25 -7.96
C ASN A 98 -13.31 -7.77 -9.42
N ARG A 99 -12.54 -6.70 -9.66
CA ARG A 99 -12.26 -6.20 -11.02
C ARG A 99 -11.39 -7.16 -11.83
N ILE A 100 -10.41 -7.82 -11.18
CA ILE A 100 -9.61 -8.88 -11.82
C ILE A 100 -10.51 -10.02 -12.27
N ILE A 101 -11.44 -10.47 -11.44
CA ILE A 101 -12.38 -11.53 -11.80
C ILE A 101 -13.21 -11.13 -13.03
N ALA A 102 -13.74 -9.91 -13.05
CA ALA A 102 -14.49 -9.39 -14.20
C ALA A 102 -13.62 -9.24 -15.45
N TYR A 103 -12.39 -8.75 -15.32
CA TYR A 103 -11.46 -8.60 -16.43
C TYR A 103 -11.04 -9.96 -17.02
N ARG A 104 -10.76 -10.95 -16.16
CA ARG A 104 -10.44 -12.32 -16.58
C ARG A 104 -11.56 -12.99 -17.37
N ALA A 105 -12.82 -12.63 -17.13
CA ALA A 105 -13.94 -13.11 -17.94
C ALA A 105 -13.90 -12.57 -19.38
N LEU A 106 -13.31 -11.39 -19.59
CA LEU A 106 -13.14 -10.75 -20.91
C LEU A 106 -11.81 -11.14 -21.57
N ARG A 107 -10.77 -11.34 -20.75
CA ARG A 107 -9.39 -11.62 -21.18
C ARG A 107 -8.85 -12.84 -20.42
N PRO A 108 -9.28 -14.07 -20.81
CA PRO A 108 -8.84 -15.31 -20.15
C PRO A 108 -7.34 -15.63 -20.38
N ASP A 109 -6.72 -14.98 -21.37
CA ASP A 109 -5.30 -15.04 -21.69
C ASP A 109 -4.40 -14.27 -20.71
N VAL A 110 -4.97 -13.44 -19.83
CA VAL A 110 -4.22 -12.62 -18.86
C VAL A 110 -4.19 -13.28 -17.49
N ASN A 111 -3.02 -13.47 -16.93
CA ASN A 111 -2.78 -13.90 -15.55
C ASN A 111 -2.40 -12.73 -14.66
N PHE A 112 -2.51 -12.92 -13.35
CA PHE A 112 -2.16 -11.90 -12.36
C PHE A 112 -1.31 -12.50 -11.25
N GLN A 113 -0.24 -11.81 -10.87
CA GLN A 113 0.48 -12.06 -9.63
C GLN A 113 0.24 -10.87 -8.68
N LEU A 114 -0.25 -11.14 -7.46
CA LEU A 114 -0.68 -10.11 -6.52
C LEU A 114 0.29 -10.00 -5.36
N TYR A 115 0.79 -8.80 -5.10
CA TYR A 115 1.70 -8.49 -4.01
C TYR A 115 1.08 -7.46 -3.08
N GLN A 116 1.11 -7.70 -1.78
CA GLN A 116 0.57 -6.78 -0.77
C GLN A 116 1.63 -6.17 0.14
N SER A 117 2.89 -6.57 -0.04
CA SER A 117 4.01 -6.00 0.71
C SER A 117 4.45 -4.66 0.13
N ASP A 118 4.70 -3.68 1.02
CA ASP A 118 5.24 -2.38 0.61
C ASP A 118 6.70 -2.50 0.12
N SER A 119 7.44 -3.48 0.63
CA SER A 119 8.82 -3.77 0.22
C SER A 119 8.94 -4.40 -1.17
N HIS A 120 7.84 -4.91 -1.74
CA HIS A 120 7.88 -5.49 -3.09
C HIS A 120 8.03 -4.38 -4.13
N THR A 121 9.09 -4.41 -4.91
CA THR A 121 9.46 -3.36 -5.88
C THR A 121 9.26 -3.76 -7.32
N ASP A 122 9.14 -5.06 -7.58
CA ASP A 122 8.90 -5.59 -8.92
C ASP A 122 7.40 -5.70 -9.20
N TYR A 123 6.87 -4.73 -9.94
CA TYR A 123 5.47 -4.69 -10.33
C TYR A 123 5.29 -3.93 -11.65
N ASP A 124 4.26 -4.26 -12.40
CA ASP A 124 3.83 -3.51 -13.59
C ASP A 124 2.92 -2.37 -13.20
N LEU A 125 1.99 -2.65 -12.28
CA LEU A 125 0.99 -1.72 -11.79
C LEU A 125 0.92 -1.76 -10.27
N CYS A 126 0.97 -0.59 -9.63
CA CYS A 126 0.73 -0.42 -8.21
C CYS A 126 -0.60 0.30 -7.97
N VAL A 127 -1.47 -0.27 -7.15
CA VAL A 127 -2.68 0.37 -6.65
C VAL A 127 -2.44 0.88 -5.25
N SER A 128 -2.51 2.19 -5.07
CA SER A 128 -2.27 2.88 -3.81
C SER A 128 -3.37 3.87 -3.49
N ALA A 129 -3.22 4.62 -2.41
CA ALA A 129 -4.15 5.68 -2.04
C ALA A 129 -3.39 6.92 -1.57
N LYS A 130 -3.98 8.09 -1.83
CA LYS A 130 -3.51 9.39 -1.32
C LYS A 130 -4.69 10.25 -0.86
N ARG A 131 -4.45 11.26 -0.03
CA ARG A 131 -5.45 12.30 0.20
C ARG A 131 -5.65 13.12 -1.08
N THR A 132 -6.85 13.64 -1.25
CA THR A 132 -7.21 14.46 -2.42
C THR A 132 -6.41 15.77 -2.50
N ASP A 133 -6.05 16.33 -1.35
CA ASP A 133 -5.36 17.61 -1.19
C ASP A 133 -3.82 17.50 -1.07
N TRP A 134 -3.26 16.29 -1.06
CA TRP A 134 -1.80 16.12 -1.09
C TRP A 134 -1.26 16.46 -2.47
N ALA A 135 -0.19 17.26 -2.49
CA ALA A 135 0.47 17.65 -3.73
C ALA A 135 0.91 16.44 -4.57
N ALA A 136 0.90 16.62 -5.87
CA ALA A 136 1.29 15.58 -6.82
C ALA A 136 2.80 15.22 -6.74
N GLU A 137 3.61 16.01 -6.03
CA GLU A 137 5.07 15.87 -5.99
C GLU A 137 5.57 14.55 -5.37
N GLU A 138 4.80 13.94 -4.46
CA GLU A 138 5.12 12.61 -3.92
C GLU A 138 4.79 11.46 -4.90
N PHE A 139 3.93 11.71 -5.88
CA PHE A 139 3.43 10.76 -6.85
C PHE A 139 3.64 11.34 -8.25
N SER A 140 4.87 11.31 -8.74
CA SER A 140 5.08 11.66 -10.15
C SER A 140 4.38 10.62 -11.01
N ASP A 141 3.34 11.05 -11.74
CA ASP A 141 2.71 10.28 -12.81
C ASP A 141 1.81 9.12 -12.34
N TYR A 142 0.61 9.45 -11.90
CA TYR A 142 -0.44 8.50 -11.51
C TYR A 142 -1.75 8.78 -12.25
N MET A 143 -2.59 7.76 -12.36
CA MET A 143 -3.97 7.88 -12.83
C MET A 143 -4.92 7.75 -11.64
N VAL A 144 -5.92 8.62 -11.54
CA VAL A 144 -6.96 8.49 -10.52
C VAL A 144 -7.98 7.47 -10.99
N MET A 145 -8.14 6.40 -10.23
CA MET A 145 -9.14 5.38 -10.49
C MET A 145 -10.48 5.73 -9.86
N LEU A 146 -10.47 6.14 -8.59
CA LEU A 146 -11.66 6.36 -7.77
C LEU A 146 -11.37 7.42 -6.71
N GLU A 147 -12.36 8.27 -6.43
CA GLU A 147 -12.40 9.13 -5.25
C GLU A 147 -13.52 8.66 -4.32
N GLU A 148 -13.24 8.54 -3.02
CA GLU A 148 -14.19 8.06 -2.03
C GLU A 148 -14.07 8.81 -0.71
N ASP A 149 -15.22 8.96 -0.05
CA ASP A 149 -15.29 9.52 1.31
C ASP A 149 -14.84 8.48 2.34
N LEU A 150 -14.30 8.97 3.44
CA LEU A 150 -13.97 8.19 4.61
C LEU A 150 -14.99 8.49 5.71
N TYR A 151 -15.78 7.49 6.07
CA TYR A 151 -16.71 7.53 7.19
C TYR A 151 -16.02 7.08 8.47
N LEU A 152 -16.61 7.40 9.61
CA LEU A 152 -16.25 6.77 10.88
C LEU A 152 -17.24 5.64 11.19
N ALA A 153 -16.75 4.42 11.27
CA ALA A 153 -17.52 3.25 11.69
C ALA A 153 -17.55 3.20 13.22
N VAL A 154 -18.76 3.24 13.80
CA VAL A 154 -18.97 3.24 15.25
C VAL A 154 -19.97 2.17 15.66
N PRO A 155 -19.79 1.50 16.82
CA PRO A 155 -20.81 0.59 17.35
C PRO A 155 -22.11 1.33 17.63
N SER A 156 -23.26 0.76 17.22
CA SER A 156 -24.57 1.41 17.42
C SER A 156 -24.94 1.61 18.90
N HIS A 157 -24.37 0.83 19.79
CA HIS A 157 -24.54 0.99 21.25
C HIS A 157 -23.53 1.94 21.88
N SER A 158 -22.62 2.54 21.10
CA SER A 158 -21.68 3.55 21.57
C SER A 158 -22.37 4.90 21.80
N PRO A 159 -21.74 5.85 22.51
CA PRO A 159 -22.26 7.22 22.67
C PRO A 159 -22.51 7.97 21.35
N TYR A 160 -22.05 7.39 20.24
CA TYR A 160 -22.17 7.95 18.89
C TYR A 160 -23.29 7.30 18.05
N GLY A 161 -23.88 6.20 18.54
CA GLY A 161 -24.82 5.38 17.77
C GLY A 161 -26.07 6.09 17.28
N ASP A 162 -26.56 7.05 18.08
CA ASP A 162 -27.76 7.85 17.73
C ASP A 162 -27.47 9.08 16.86
N LYS A 163 -26.18 9.37 16.60
CA LYS A 163 -25.79 10.55 15.79
C LYS A 163 -25.95 10.28 14.29
N ASP A 164 -26.27 11.31 13.53
CA ASP A 164 -26.31 11.27 12.06
C ASP A 164 -24.98 11.70 11.41
N SER A 165 -24.13 12.37 12.17
CA SER A 165 -22.77 12.78 11.81
C SER A 165 -21.94 13.00 13.05
N ILE A 166 -20.61 13.08 12.89
CA ILE A 166 -19.69 13.20 14.02
C ILE A 166 -18.58 14.22 13.70
N CYS A 167 -18.12 14.94 14.74
CA CYS A 167 -16.85 15.64 14.68
C CYS A 167 -15.74 14.65 15.06
N LEU A 168 -14.68 14.58 14.29
CA LEU A 168 -13.56 13.67 14.58
C LEU A 168 -12.91 14.01 15.92
N ALA A 169 -12.84 15.30 16.27
CA ALA A 169 -12.33 15.78 17.56
C ALA A 169 -13.11 15.24 18.77
N ASP A 170 -14.43 14.97 18.64
CA ASP A 170 -15.26 14.43 19.72
C ASP A 170 -14.90 12.98 20.08
N THR A 171 -14.11 12.30 19.24
CA THR A 171 -13.77 10.88 19.38
C THR A 171 -12.38 10.64 19.97
N ARG A 172 -11.71 11.70 20.47
CA ARG A 172 -10.32 11.64 20.97
C ARG A 172 -10.07 10.59 22.05
N ASP A 173 -11.06 10.33 22.89
CA ASP A 173 -10.96 9.39 24.02
C ASP A 173 -11.37 7.96 23.63
N SER A 174 -11.79 7.75 22.39
CA SER A 174 -12.24 6.45 21.90
C SER A 174 -11.07 5.52 21.57
N GLY A 175 -11.34 4.20 21.63
CA GLY A 175 -10.41 3.18 21.17
C GLY A 175 -10.52 2.99 19.65
N TYR A 176 -9.42 3.20 18.95
CA TYR A 176 -9.34 3.06 17.49
C TYR A 176 -8.79 1.71 17.06
N ILE A 177 -9.34 1.21 15.97
CA ILE A 177 -8.87 0.01 15.26
C ILE A 177 -8.33 0.49 13.92
N CYS A 178 -7.06 0.20 13.63
CA CYS A 178 -6.35 0.75 12.48
C CYS A 178 -5.55 -0.31 11.72
N LEU A 179 -5.29 -0.04 10.44
CA LEU A 179 -4.26 -0.74 9.71
C LEU A 179 -2.86 -0.30 10.16
N ALA A 180 -1.88 -1.19 9.99
CA ALA A 180 -0.49 -0.96 10.34
C ALA A 180 0.12 0.28 9.64
N GLY A 181 1.12 0.87 10.28
CA GLY A 181 1.66 2.19 9.93
C GLY A 181 2.21 2.38 8.52
N SER A 182 2.62 1.30 7.83
CA SER A 182 3.11 1.35 6.45
C SER A 182 1.99 1.54 5.41
N ARG A 183 0.75 1.20 5.74
CA ARG A 183 -0.37 1.26 4.78
C ARG A 183 -0.77 2.70 4.45
N PRO A 184 -1.06 3.03 3.17
CA PRO A 184 -1.45 4.38 2.75
C PRO A 184 -2.62 4.95 3.54
N ILE A 185 -3.66 4.13 3.80
CA ILE A 185 -4.82 4.57 4.59
C ILE A 185 -4.43 5.01 6.00
N ARG A 186 -3.45 4.36 6.64
CA ARG A 186 -3.00 4.74 7.98
C ARG A 186 -2.37 6.14 7.96
N LYS A 187 -1.52 6.43 6.96
CA LYS A 187 -0.91 7.75 6.81
C LYS A 187 -1.98 8.83 6.59
N ILE A 188 -2.98 8.54 5.75
CA ILE A 188 -4.12 9.42 5.49
C ILE A 188 -4.92 9.67 6.77
N CYS A 189 -5.28 8.63 7.52
CA CYS A 189 -6.02 8.78 8.77
C CYS A 189 -5.24 9.56 9.82
N ASN A 190 -3.93 9.31 9.93
CA ASN A 190 -3.06 10.05 10.86
C ASN A 190 -3.03 11.55 10.56
N SER A 191 -3.07 11.96 9.28
CA SER A 191 -3.15 13.39 8.94
C SER A 191 -4.46 14.02 9.40
N TYR A 192 -5.59 13.31 9.25
CA TYR A 192 -6.89 13.78 9.74
C TYR A 192 -6.94 13.88 11.28
N PHE A 193 -6.37 12.92 12.00
CA PHE A 193 -6.25 13.02 13.46
C PHE A 193 -5.41 14.22 13.88
N SER A 194 -4.29 14.47 13.19
CA SER A 194 -3.43 15.63 13.46
C SER A 194 -4.17 16.95 13.23
N GLU A 195 -4.95 17.06 12.15
CA GLU A 195 -5.78 18.23 11.86
C GLU A 195 -6.91 18.43 12.88
N ALA A 196 -7.48 17.32 13.40
CA ALA A 196 -8.46 17.36 14.50
C ALA A 196 -7.82 17.64 15.87
N GLY A 197 -6.49 17.79 15.96
CA GLY A 197 -5.76 18.20 17.15
C GLY A 197 -5.57 17.11 18.21
N PHE A 198 -5.51 15.82 17.81
CA PHE A 198 -5.23 14.74 18.75
C PHE A 198 -4.49 13.56 18.11
N THR A 199 -3.88 12.73 18.97
CA THR A 199 -3.31 11.43 18.60
C THR A 199 -4.29 10.34 19.03
N PRO A 200 -4.72 9.43 18.12
CA PRO A 200 -5.71 8.42 18.46
C PRO A 200 -5.13 7.37 19.41
N ARG A 201 -5.94 6.90 20.36
CA ARG A 201 -5.64 5.75 21.20
C ARG A 201 -5.91 4.47 20.42
N ILE A 202 -4.85 3.85 19.87
CA ILE A 202 -4.97 2.61 19.12
C ILE A 202 -5.11 1.44 20.08
N ILE A 203 -6.21 0.69 19.98
CA ILE A 203 -6.49 -0.50 20.79
C ILE A 203 -6.26 -1.79 20.02
N PHE A 204 -6.41 -1.76 18.70
CA PHE A 204 -6.04 -2.86 17.82
C PHE A 204 -5.36 -2.32 16.55
N GLU A 205 -4.32 -2.99 16.13
CA GLU A 205 -3.61 -2.74 14.88
C GLU A 205 -3.37 -4.04 14.14
N SER A 206 -3.60 -4.06 12.83
CA SER A 206 -3.36 -5.22 11.97
C SER A 206 -2.79 -4.79 10.63
N ASP A 207 -2.01 -5.64 10.01
CA ASP A 207 -1.50 -5.48 8.64
C ASP A 207 -2.51 -5.88 7.57
N THR A 208 -3.59 -6.59 7.94
CA THR A 208 -4.64 -7.02 7.02
C THR A 208 -5.92 -6.20 7.16
N THR A 209 -6.46 -5.78 6.01
CA THR A 209 -7.74 -5.04 5.94
C THR A 209 -8.90 -5.85 6.52
N GLU A 210 -8.89 -7.17 6.29
CA GLU A 210 -9.96 -8.06 6.75
C GLU A 210 -10.05 -8.10 8.27
N SER A 211 -8.92 -8.25 8.98
CA SER A 211 -8.90 -8.23 10.44
C SER A 211 -9.43 -6.91 11.00
N VAL A 212 -8.98 -5.77 10.43
CA VAL A 212 -9.47 -4.45 10.86
C VAL A 212 -10.98 -4.33 10.64
N ARG A 213 -11.48 -4.72 9.47
CA ARG A 213 -12.92 -4.71 9.16
C ARG A 213 -13.72 -5.55 10.15
N ASN A 214 -13.28 -6.79 10.41
CA ASN A 214 -13.97 -7.72 11.30
C ASN A 214 -13.99 -7.20 12.74
N LEU A 215 -12.90 -6.64 13.25
CA LEU A 215 -12.84 -6.06 14.59
C LEU A 215 -13.77 -4.83 14.74
N ILE A 216 -13.81 -3.96 13.74
CA ILE A 216 -14.75 -2.82 13.71
C ILE A 216 -16.19 -3.33 13.62
N ALA A 217 -16.48 -4.26 12.71
CA ALA A 217 -17.81 -4.84 12.54
C ALA A 217 -18.32 -5.57 13.80
N ALA A 218 -17.40 -6.16 14.58
CA ALA A 218 -17.71 -6.75 15.89
C ALA A 218 -17.98 -5.71 16.99
N GLY A 219 -17.81 -4.41 16.70
CA GLY A 219 -18.07 -3.32 17.67
C GLY A 219 -17.01 -3.19 18.76
N LEU A 220 -15.80 -3.72 18.56
CA LEU A 220 -14.73 -3.70 19.54
C LEU A 220 -14.03 -2.34 19.66
N GLY A 221 -14.30 -1.43 18.73
CA GLY A 221 -13.76 -0.08 18.70
C GLY A 221 -14.31 0.68 17.49
N ILE A 222 -13.77 1.87 17.25
CA ILE A 222 -14.14 2.71 16.11
C ILE A 222 -13.00 2.76 15.10
N GLY A 223 -13.31 3.11 13.85
CA GLY A 223 -12.27 3.24 12.83
C GLY A 223 -12.77 3.91 11.57
N PHE A 224 -11.85 4.40 10.77
CA PHE A 224 -12.17 4.90 9.44
C PHE A 224 -12.64 3.77 8.52
N TRP A 225 -13.68 4.06 7.75
CA TRP A 225 -14.26 3.14 6.78
C TRP A 225 -14.42 3.83 5.43
N PRO A 226 -13.66 3.40 4.42
CA PRO A 226 -13.81 3.90 3.06
C PRO A 226 -15.15 3.51 2.45
N GLN A 227 -15.77 4.44 1.72
CA GLN A 227 -17.12 4.30 1.20
C GLN A 227 -17.32 3.09 0.30
N TYR A 228 -16.35 2.79 -0.58
CA TYR A 228 -16.51 1.77 -1.61
C TYR A 228 -15.48 0.63 -1.51
N SER A 229 -14.23 0.95 -1.27
CA SER A 229 -13.12 0.02 -1.46
C SER A 229 -13.02 -1.09 -0.41
N TRP A 230 -13.67 -0.92 0.74
CA TRP A 230 -13.76 -1.96 1.77
C TRP A 230 -15.04 -2.79 1.69
N GLY A 231 -16.00 -2.41 0.84
CA GLY A 231 -17.29 -3.07 0.72
C GLY A 231 -18.23 -2.78 1.90
N PRO A 232 -19.42 -3.39 1.90
CA PRO A 232 -20.43 -3.15 2.92
C PRO A 232 -19.98 -3.65 4.30
N LEU A 233 -20.54 -3.04 5.34
CA LEU A 233 -20.45 -3.48 6.73
C LEU A 233 -21.30 -4.74 6.94
N THR A 234 -20.88 -5.88 6.45
CA THR A 234 -21.55 -7.17 6.72
C THR A 234 -20.69 -7.99 7.65
N SER A 235 -21.22 -8.37 8.80
CA SER A 235 -20.63 -9.37 9.67
C SER A 235 -21.15 -10.75 9.28
N GLU A 236 -20.51 -11.43 8.35
CA GLU A 236 -20.89 -12.81 7.97
C GLU A 236 -20.35 -13.89 8.93
N TRP A 237 -19.59 -13.51 9.97
CA TRP A 237 -18.87 -14.45 10.83
C TRP A 237 -19.43 -14.53 12.25
N GLY A 238 -20.12 -15.61 12.55
CA GLY A 238 -20.31 -16.16 13.88
C GLY A 238 -21.63 -15.81 14.60
N PRO A 239 -21.93 -16.49 15.72
CA PRO A 239 -23.17 -16.34 16.49
C PRO A 239 -23.35 -14.97 17.16
N LEU A 240 -22.36 -14.09 17.06
CA LEU A 240 -22.42 -12.68 17.51
C LEU A 240 -23.06 -11.76 16.47
N SER A 241 -23.35 -12.26 15.27
CA SER A 241 -23.89 -11.48 14.14
C SER A 241 -25.27 -10.83 14.40
N SER A 242 -25.94 -11.19 15.44
CA SER A 242 -27.29 -10.69 15.76
C SER A 242 -27.33 -9.47 16.67
N ARG A 243 -26.19 -8.93 17.16
CA ARG A 243 -26.20 -7.84 18.18
C ARG A 243 -25.21 -6.70 17.97
N SER A 244 -24.24 -6.75 17.09
CA SER A 244 -23.33 -5.62 16.87
C SER A 244 -23.67 -4.91 15.57
N SER A 245 -24.67 -4.06 15.59
CA SER A 245 -24.89 -3.12 14.50
C SER A 245 -23.83 -2.03 14.60
N VAL A 246 -23.09 -1.85 13.52
CA VAL A 246 -22.14 -0.75 13.34
C VAL A 246 -22.75 0.26 12.40
N LYS A 247 -22.65 1.53 12.74
CA LYS A 247 -23.15 2.66 11.93
C LYS A 247 -21.98 3.38 11.28
N LEU A 248 -22.12 3.75 10.02
CA LEU A 248 -21.18 4.64 9.34
C LEU A 248 -21.64 6.08 9.52
N LEU A 249 -20.82 6.91 10.12
CA LEU A 249 -21.11 8.31 10.36
C LEU A 249 -20.24 9.20 9.46
N PRO A 250 -20.86 10.12 8.69
CA PRO A 250 -20.12 11.18 8.03
C PRO A 250 -19.38 12.05 9.04
N ILE A 251 -18.15 12.43 8.72
CA ILE A 251 -17.32 13.35 9.50
C ILE A 251 -17.64 14.76 9.02
N LYS A 252 -18.05 15.67 9.91
CA LYS A 252 -18.60 16.99 9.55
C LYS A 252 -17.67 18.16 9.78
N ASP A 253 -16.65 18.00 10.61
CA ASP A 253 -15.69 19.05 10.98
C ASP A 253 -14.51 19.17 10.00
N GLN A 254 -14.35 18.20 9.11
CA GLN A 254 -13.36 18.22 8.04
C GLN A 254 -13.77 17.29 6.88
N VAL A 255 -13.23 17.55 5.70
CA VAL A 255 -13.48 16.70 4.52
C VAL A 255 -12.51 15.53 4.52
N CYS A 256 -12.97 14.37 5.01
CA CYS A 256 -12.17 13.14 5.02
C CYS A 256 -12.39 12.37 3.72
N ARG A 257 -11.47 12.53 2.77
CA ARG A 257 -11.57 11.95 1.43
C ARG A 257 -10.22 11.42 0.95
N ARG A 258 -10.26 10.38 0.12
CA ARG A 258 -9.06 9.84 -0.53
C ARG A 258 -9.29 9.51 -1.99
N GLN A 259 -8.21 9.47 -2.74
CA GLN A 259 -8.16 8.92 -4.09
C GLN A 259 -7.45 7.58 -4.08
N ILE A 260 -8.03 6.60 -4.78
CA ILE A 260 -7.35 5.38 -5.18
C ILE A 260 -6.64 5.68 -6.50
N VAL A 261 -5.34 5.45 -6.52
CA VAL A 261 -4.46 5.81 -7.63
C VAL A 261 -3.75 4.59 -8.21
N LEU A 262 -3.56 4.63 -9.50
CA LEU A 262 -2.85 3.63 -10.30
C LEU A 262 -1.50 4.22 -10.71
N MET A 263 -0.43 3.52 -10.39
CA MET A 263 0.95 3.91 -10.72
C MET A 263 1.60 2.79 -11.51
N CYS A 264 1.84 3.01 -12.80
CA CYS A 264 2.55 2.05 -13.63
C CYS A 264 4.07 2.22 -13.46
N SER A 265 4.79 1.10 -13.42
CA SER A 265 6.23 1.12 -13.61
C SER A 265 6.58 1.59 -15.04
N PRO A 266 7.83 1.97 -15.31
CA PRO A 266 8.24 2.30 -16.69
C PRO A 266 7.89 1.18 -17.67
N HIS A 267 8.19 -0.07 -17.33
CA HIS A 267 7.86 -1.25 -18.12
C HIS A 267 6.33 -1.48 -18.24
N GLY A 268 5.59 -1.31 -17.14
CA GLY A 268 4.13 -1.45 -17.16
C GLY A 268 3.44 -0.44 -18.08
N ARG A 269 4.01 0.76 -18.27
CA ARG A 269 3.48 1.77 -19.23
C ARG A 269 3.66 1.39 -20.67
N GLU A 270 4.74 0.71 -20.99
CA GLU A 270 5.04 0.23 -22.33
C GLU A 270 4.24 -1.03 -22.68
N ASN A 271 3.72 -1.73 -21.66
CA ASN A 271 2.94 -2.95 -21.85
C ASN A 271 1.47 -2.62 -22.16
N PRO A 272 0.98 -2.90 -23.40
CA PRO A 272 -0.38 -2.56 -23.81
C PRO A 272 -1.46 -3.27 -22.98
N ILE A 273 -1.17 -4.45 -22.42
CA ILE A 273 -2.12 -5.22 -21.62
C ILE A 273 -2.27 -4.61 -20.22
N VAL A 274 -1.19 -4.12 -19.64
CA VAL A 274 -1.24 -3.36 -18.38
C VAL A 274 -2.05 -2.09 -18.56
N MET A 275 -1.85 -1.36 -19.67
CA MET A 275 -2.60 -0.14 -19.98
C MET A 275 -4.07 -0.43 -20.28
N ASP A 276 -4.39 -1.53 -20.95
CA ASP A 276 -5.77 -2.00 -21.16
C ASP A 276 -6.46 -2.29 -19.81
N PHE A 277 -5.77 -3.00 -18.91
CA PHE A 277 -6.29 -3.24 -17.57
C PHE A 277 -6.47 -1.94 -16.75
N CYS A 278 -5.54 -0.99 -16.83
CA CYS A 278 -5.70 0.32 -16.20
C CYS A 278 -6.96 1.05 -16.70
N ASN A 279 -7.17 1.08 -18.01
CA ASN A 279 -8.36 1.68 -18.62
C ASN A 279 -9.63 0.97 -18.17
N PHE A 280 -9.60 -0.37 -18.11
CA PHE A 280 -10.72 -1.16 -17.59
C PHE A 280 -11.04 -0.80 -16.14
N LEU A 281 -10.04 -0.66 -15.27
CA LEU A 281 -10.22 -0.25 -13.87
C LEU A 281 -10.87 1.14 -13.77
N ILE A 282 -10.39 2.12 -14.53
CA ILE A 282 -10.90 3.50 -14.51
C ILE A 282 -12.35 3.56 -15.02
N GLN A 283 -12.64 2.90 -16.14
CA GLN A 283 -13.99 2.91 -16.74
C GLN A 283 -15.03 2.22 -15.85
N ASN A 284 -14.64 1.17 -15.13
CA ASN A 284 -15.53 0.39 -14.28
C ASN A 284 -15.52 0.84 -12.80
N SER A 285 -14.80 1.90 -12.45
CA SER A 285 -14.82 2.47 -11.09
C SER A 285 -16.10 3.24 -10.77
N ARG A 286 -16.85 3.67 -11.78
CA ARG A 286 -18.05 4.53 -11.66
C ARG A 286 -19.35 3.78 -11.34
N TRP A 287 -19.33 2.45 -11.21
CA TRP A 287 -20.52 1.60 -10.98
C TRP A 287 -20.52 0.97 -9.57
N LEU A 288 -20.20 1.76 -8.57
CA LEU A 288 -20.24 1.37 -7.14
C LEU A 288 -21.35 2.10 -6.41
#